data_c5f1dc18680075faacaa8146de7aa0d4
#
_entry.id   c5f1dc18680075faacaa8146de7aa0d4
#
_cell.length_a   1.000
_cell.length_b   1.000
_cell.length_c   1.000
_cell.angle_alpha   90.00
_cell.angle_beta   90.00
_cell.angle_gamma   90.00
#
_symmetry.space_group_name_H-M   'P 1'
#
loop_
_entity.id
_entity.type
_entity.pdbx_description
1 polymer ?
#
loop_
_entity_poly.entity_id
_entity_poly.type
_entity_poly.pdbx_seq_one_letter_code
_entity_poly.pdbx_strand_id
1 'polypeptide(L)'
;FNWITDLYVKHFTKVPLVINYHRWMGAGKDWAGEENFDPDSKRLLDSACEKGFSLRHDAFGMREYYGQRERNYVKPWIMKRPVLLEGGWIVSKHPYHNDPSGYKTAKDVRIGEFEDGQEAHVNMMDFRVGDETMSWFRDAYPLVERFISEGGYRLYPDSIVVPKEMKSGSRIKIVHRWNNLGWGYCPTNIPQWNQKYKVAFALLNQDNQVVYSYLDNNTDLSVWIKGYPTSYEFTPKLHGVKKGTYT
;
A
#
# COMPACT_ATOMS: atom_id res chain seq x y z
N PHE A 1 -22.25 -14.43 -3.92
CA PHE A 1 -21.03 -13.65 -3.68
C PHE A 1 -21.32 -12.15 -3.60
N ASN A 2 -21.88 -11.51 -4.62
CA ASN A 2 -22.14 -10.06 -4.64
C ASN A 2 -23.00 -9.59 -3.45
N TRP A 3 -24.02 -10.33 -3.09
CA TRP A 3 -24.86 -10.03 -1.93
C TRP A 3 -24.04 -9.94 -0.63
N ILE A 4 -23.08 -10.86 -0.41
CA ILE A 4 -22.20 -10.84 0.77
C ILE A 4 -21.30 -9.60 0.74
N THR A 5 -20.64 -9.32 -0.38
CA THR A 5 -19.78 -8.14 -0.50
C THR A 5 -20.54 -6.84 -0.32
N ASP A 6 -21.80 -6.75 -0.80
CA ASP A 6 -22.67 -5.60 -0.58
C ASP A 6 -23.01 -5.40 0.90
N LEU A 7 -23.27 -6.48 1.64
CA LEU A 7 -23.46 -6.41 3.09
C LEU A 7 -22.21 -5.91 3.81
N TYR A 8 -21.04 -6.41 3.45
CA TYR A 8 -19.77 -5.94 4.04
C TYR A 8 -19.58 -4.44 3.80
N VAL A 9 -19.73 -3.97 2.58
CA VAL A 9 -19.61 -2.54 2.25
C VAL A 9 -20.61 -1.70 3.03
N LYS A 10 -21.85 -2.17 3.17
CA LYS A 10 -22.89 -1.48 3.91
C LYS A 10 -22.59 -1.34 5.39
N HIS A 11 -22.01 -2.37 6.01
CA HIS A 11 -21.85 -2.43 7.48
C HIS A 11 -20.44 -2.05 7.95
N PHE A 12 -19.40 -2.26 7.17
CA PHE A 12 -18.02 -1.95 7.52
C PHE A 12 -17.53 -0.68 6.81
N THR A 13 -17.98 0.46 7.31
CA THR A 13 -17.71 1.78 6.70
C THR A 13 -16.46 2.48 7.24
N LYS A 14 -15.82 1.93 8.28
CA LYS A 14 -14.67 2.56 8.96
C LYS A 14 -13.36 1.78 8.83
N VAL A 15 -13.44 0.50 8.53
CA VAL A 15 -12.28 -0.39 8.40
C VAL A 15 -12.11 -0.84 6.96
N PRO A 16 -10.87 -0.87 6.42
CA PRO A 16 -10.62 -1.40 5.08
C PRO A 16 -11.11 -2.83 4.96
N LEU A 17 -11.73 -3.12 3.82
CA LEU A 17 -12.17 -4.46 3.47
C LEU A 17 -11.10 -5.14 2.63
N VAL A 18 -10.93 -6.44 2.83
CA VAL A 18 -9.94 -7.25 2.12
C VAL A 18 -10.61 -8.50 1.57
N ILE A 19 -10.29 -8.86 0.33
CA ILE A 19 -10.66 -10.14 -0.27
C ILE A 19 -9.42 -10.96 -0.55
N ASN A 20 -9.44 -12.21 -0.11
CA ASN A 20 -8.38 -13.17 -0.39
C ASN A 20 -8.69 -13.89 -1.72
N TYR A 21 -7.78 -13.80 -2.69
CA TYR A 21 -7.91 -14.48 -3.98
C TYR A 21 -7.03 -15.74 -4.10
N HIS A 22 -6.46 -16.20 -2.97
CA HIS A 22 -5.79 -17.50 -2.88
C HIS A 22 -6.79 -18.64 -3.12
N ARG A 23 -6.45 -19.57 -4.00
CA ARG A 23 -7.32 -20.70 -4.38
C ARG A 23 -8.75 -20.29 -4.73
N TRP A 24 -8.88 -19.16 -5.38
CA TRP A 24 -10.19 -18.58 -5.70
C TRP A 24 -11.01 -19.52 -6.57
N MET A 25 -12.24 -19.82 -6.14
CA MET A 25 -13.23 -20.65 -6.85
C MET A 25 -12.79 -22.10 -7.17
N GLY A 26 -11.79 -22.65 -6.47
CA GLY A 26 -11.37 -23.99 -6.79
C GLY A 26 -10.32 -24.58 -5.86
N ALA A 27 -10.59 -24.64 -4.55
CA ALA A 27 -9.73 -25.39 -3.65
C ALA A 27 -9.49 -26.81 -4.17
N GLY A 28 -8.23 -27.20 -4.34
CA GLY A 28 -7.85 -28.54 -4.79
C GLY A 28 -7.75 -28.76 -6.29
N LYS A 29 -8.00 -27.77 -7.13
CA LYS A 29 -7.64 -27.84 -8.54
C LYS A 29 -6.16 -27.55 -8.74
N ASP A 30 -5.55 -28.35 -9.60
CA ASP A 30 -4.26 -28.03 -10.19
C ASP A 30 -4.51 -27.05 -11.35
N TRP A 31 -4.18 -25.79 -11.12
CA TRP A 31 -4.20 -24.73 -12.15
C TRP A 31 -2.81 -24.19 -12.47
N ALA A 32 -1.78 -24.96 -12.09
CA ALA A 32 -0.41 -24.67 -12.50
C ALA A 32 -0.34 -24.63 -14.03
N GLY A 33 0.04 -23.47 -14.57
CA GLY A 33 0.08 -23.25 -16.01
C GLY A 33 -1.10 -22.48 -16.60
N GLU A 34 -2.18 -22.23 -15.85
CA GLU A 34 -3.20 -21.27 -16.27
C GLU A 34 -2.65 -19.85 -16.23
N GLU A 35 -2.91 -19.07 -17.28
CA GLU A 35 -2.48 -17.68 -17.37
C GLU A 35 -3.50 -16.68 -16.84
N ASN A 36 -4.78 -17.05 -16.79
CA ASN A 36 -5.87 -16.17 -16.39
C ASN A 36 -6.93 -16.93 -15.59
N PHE A 37 -7.62 -16.20 -14.71
CA PHE A 37 -8.86 -16.69 -14.14
C PHE A 37 -9.93 -16.86 -15.23
N ASP A 38 -10.84 -17.82 -15.03
CA ASP A 38 -12.03 -17.89 -15.86
C ASP A 38 -12.85 -16.61 -15.75
N PRO A 39 -13.64 -16.25 -16.80
CA PRO A 39 -14.34 -14.97 -16.85
C PRO A 39 -15.30 -14.71 -15.67
N ASP A 40 -15.95 -15.74 -15.14
CA ASP A 40 -16.89 -15.59 -14.02
C ASP A 40 -16.16 -15.33 -12.71
N SER A 41 -15.11 -16.07 -12.42
CA SER A 41 -14.23 -15.85 -11.26
C SER A 41 -13.63 -14.46 -11.28
N LYS A 42 -13.10 -14.04 -12.44
CA LYS A 42 -12.55 -12.68 -12.62
C LYS A 42 -13.61 -11.61 -12.36
N ARG A 43 -14.80 -11.76 -12.94
CA ARG A 43 -15.91 -10.80 -12.78
C ARG A 43 -16.32 -10.62 -11.31
N LEU A 44 -16.33 -11.71 -10.53
CA LEU A 44 -16.66 -11.65 -9.09
C LEU A 44 -15.57 -10.93 -8.29
N LEU A 45 -14.29 -11.20 -8.55
CA LEU A 45 -13.17 -10.53 -7.92
C LEU A 45 -13.13 -9.04 -8.29
N ASP A 46 -13.30 -8.71 -9.57
CA ASP A 46 -13.35 -7.33 -10.06
C ASP A 46 -14.48 -6.56 -9.37
N SER A 47 -15.66 -7.15 -9.23
CA SER A 47 -16.80 -6.54 -8.52
C SER A 47 -16.46 -6.22 -7.06
N ALA A 48 -15.70 -7.07 -6.37
CA ALA A 48 -15.25 -6.76 -5.00
C ALA A 48 -14.24 -5.60 -4.99
N CYS A 49 -13.27 -5.62 -5.91
CA CYS A 49 -12.28 -4.54 -6.03
C CYS A 49 -12.94 -3.20 -6.37
N GLU A 50 -13.93 -3.19 -7.27
CA GLU A 50 -14.70 -1.98 -7.62
C GLU A 50 -15.46 -1.42 -6.43
N LYS A 51 -15.96 -2.27 -5.52
CA LYS A 51 -16.58 -1.89 -4.25
C LYS A 51 -15.58 -1.40 -3.19
N GLY A 52 -14.28 -1.43 -3.47
CA GLY A 52 -13.23 -0.90 -2.61
C GLY A 52 -12.51 -1.94 -1.74
N PHE A 53 -12.69 -3.23 -2.01
CA PHE A 53 -11.90 -4.27 -1.33
C PHE A 53 -10.44 -4.19 -1.76
N SER A 54 -9.54 -4.32 -0.78
CA SER A 54 -8.12 -4.58 -0.97
C SER A 54 -7.91 -6.06 -1.34
N LEU A 55 -6.79 -6.37 -1.96
CA LEU A 55 -6.44 -7.73 -2.36
C LEU A 55 -5.48 -8.37 -1.35
N ARG A 56 -5.67 -9.64 -1.06
CA ARG A 56 -4.74 -10.47 -0.30
C ARG A 56 -4.53 -11.80 -0.99
N HIS A 57 -3.31 -12.32 -0.92
CA HIS A 57 -2.98 -13.69 -1.30
C HIS A 57 -2.08 -14.32 -0.25
N ASP A 58 -2.35 -15.59 0.11
CA ASP A 58 -1.70 -16.28 1.24
C ASP A 58 -0.49 -17.13 0.81
N ALA A 59 -0.10 -17.08 -0.45
CA ALA A 59 0.90 -18.00 -0.98
C ALA A 59 1.93 -17.33 -1.90
N PHE A 60 2.32 -16.11 -1.58
CA PHE A 60 3.44 -15.49 -2.27
C PHE A 60 4.70 -16.36 -2.13
N GLY A 61 5.49 -16.44 -3.19
CA GLY A 61 6.66 -17.32 -3.28
C GLY A 61 6.36 -18.77 -3.64
N MET A 62 5.11 -19.21 -3.59
CA MET A 62 4.71 -20.56 -3.99
C MET A 62 4.22 -20.57 -5.44
N ARG A 63 5.03 -21.00 -6.37
CA ARG A 63 4.67 -21.01 -7.81
C ARG A 63 3.48 -21.92 -8.12
N GLU A 64 3.26 -22.93 -7.30
CA GLU A 64 2.08 -23.79 -7.38
C GLU A 64 0.76 -23.03 -7.11
N TYR A 65 0.79 -21.98 -6.28
CA TYR A 65 -0.42 -21.25 -5.88
C TYR A 65 -0.42 -19.78 -6.31
N TYR A 66 0.73 -19.13 -6.32
CA TYR A 66 0.91 -17.78 -6.83
C TYR A 66 1.65 -17.85 -8.17
N GLY A 67 0.92 -18.32 -9.18
CA GLY A 67 1.41 -18.52 -10.53
C GLY A 67 1.16 -17.32 -11.46
N GLN A 68 1.22 -17.57 -12.75
CA GLN A 68 1.02 -16.54 -13.77
C GLN A 68 -0.39 -15.95 -13.73
N ARG A 69 -1.39 -16.77 -13.42
CA ARG A 69 -2.80 -16.37 -13.33
C ARG A 69 -3.02 -15.30 -12.25
N GLU A 70 -2.48 -15.50 -11.06
CA GLU A 70 -2.58 -14.57 -9.93
C GLU A 70 -1.81 -13.28 -10.21
N ARG A 71 -0.62 -13.39 -10.82
CA ARG A 71 0.19 -12.23 -11.24
C ARG A 71 -0.52 -11.40 -12.30
N ASN A 72 -1.11 -12.03 -13.30
CA ASN A 72 -1.86 -11.33 -14.34
C ASN A 72 -3.12 -10.66 -13.76
N TYR A 73 -3.77 -11.30 -12.78
CA TYR A 73 -4.95 -10.75 -12.16
C TYR A 73 -4.65 -9.49 -11.33
N VAL A 74 -3.58 -9.46 -10.56
CA VAL A 74 -3.28 -8.33 -9.67
C VAL A 74 -2.81 -7.08 -10.44
N LYS A 75 -2.15 -7.23 -11.59
CA LYS A 75 -1.55 -6.13 -12.36
C LYS A 75 -2.47 -4.91 -12.58
N PRO A 76 -3.72 -5.03 -13.05
CA PRO A 76 -4.60 -3.89 -13.28
C PRO A 76 -5.06 -3.20 -11.99
N TRP A 77 -4.89 -3.84 -10.83
CA TRP A 77 -5.28 -3.32 -9.52
C TRP A 77 -4.14 -2.66 -8.75
N ILE A 78 -2.90 -2.89 -9.13
CA ILE A 78 -1.71 -2.23 -8.56
C ILE A 78 -1.91 -0.71 -8.60
N MET A 79 -1.61 -0.01 -7.50
CA MET A 79 -1.83 1.43 -7.29
C MET A 79 -3.31 1.89 -7.31
N LYS A 80 -4.26 0.97 -7.44
CA LYS A 80 -5.70 1.26 -7.34
C LYS A 80 -6.31 0.66 -6.08
N ARG A 81 -5.80 -0.48 -5.65
CA ARG A 81 -6.19 -1.18 -4.42
C ARG A 81 -4.95 -1.66 -3.68
N PRO A 82 -4.92 -1.57 -2.35
CA PRO A 82 -3.85 -2.18 -1.57
C PRO A 82 -3.73 -3.67 -1.88
N VAL A 83 -2.49 -4.13 -1.96
CA VAL A 83 -2.17 -5.56 -2.08
C VAL A 83 -1.46 -5.97 -0.80
N LEU A 84 -1.93 -7.04 -0.18
CA LEU A 84 -1.40 -7.60 1.05
C LEU A 84 -0.81 -8.98 0.75
N LEU A 85 0.41 -9.18 1.19
CA LEU A 85 1.13 -10.44 1.04
C LEU A 85 1.11 -11.21 2.35
N GLU A 86 0.80 -12.51 2.27
CA GLU A 86 1.23 -13.51 3.25
C GLU A 86 2.18 -14.49 2.57
N GLY A 87 3.34 -14.74 3.18
CA GLY A 87 4.29 -15.74 2.70
C GLY A 87 3.68 -17.15 2.75
N GLY A 88 3.91 -17.95 1.70
CA GLY A 88 3.31 -19.29 1.60
C GLY A 88 4.04 -20.37 2.40
N TRP A 89 5.31 -20.13 2.76
CA TRP A 89 6.19 -21.19 3.21
C TRP A 89 6.47 -21.23 4.71
N ILE A 90 6.12 -22.35 5.35
CA ILE A 90 6.73 -22.77 6.61
C ILE A 90 7.97 -23.60 6.26
N VAL A 91 9.11 -22.93 6.13
CA VAL A 91 10.35 -23.53 5.59
C VAL A 91 10.84 -24.77 6.36
N SER A 92 10.46 -24.90 7.61
CA SER A 92 10.79 -26.09 8.44
C SER A 92 9.86 -27.28 8.22
N LYS A 93 8.73 -27.11 7.54
CA LYS A 93 7.68 -28.13 7.40
C LYS A 93 7.25 -28.41 5.97
N HIS A 94 7.30 -27.39 5.11
CA HIS A 94 6.86 -27.53 3.72
C HIS A 94 8.00 -28.03 2.82
N PRO A 95 7.71 -28.93 1.87
CA PRO A 95 8.70 -29.46 0.93
C PRO A 95 8.97 -28.46 -0.20
N TYR A 96 9.47 -27.26 0.12
CA TYR A 96 9.69 -26.18 -0.85
C TYR A 96 10.66 -26.56 -1.99
N HIS A 97 11.49 -27.60 -1.77
CA HIS A 97 12.36 -28.13 -2.83
C HIS A 97 11.58 -28.74 -4.01
N ASN A 98 10.31 -29.09 -3.81
CA ASN A 98 9.44 -29.63 -4.85
C ASN A 98 8.65 -28.54 -5.58
N ASP A 99 8.70 -27.30 -5.11
CA ASP A 99 8.02 -26.19 -5.78
C ASP A 99 8.65 -25.96 -7.17
N PRO A 100 7.83 -25.65 -8.21
CA PRO A 100 8.30 -25.34 -9.56
C PRO A 100 9.34 -24.20 -9.63
N SER A 101 9.45 -23.38 -8.58
CA SER A 101 10.48 -22.33 -8.45
C SER A 101 11.90 -22.89 -8.33
N GLY A 102 12.05 -24.16 -7.90
CA GLY A 102 13.33 -24.83 -7.73
C GLY A 102 14.16 -24.33 -6.56
N TYR A 103 13.52 -23.86 -5.48
CA TYR A 103 14.19 -23.39 -4.27
C TYR A 103 15.10 -24.47 -3.65
N LYS A 104 16.33 -24.07 -3.27
CA LYS A 104 17.34 -24.93 -2.66
C LYS A 104 17.45 -24.70 -1.14
N THR A 105 17.21 -23.47 -0.70
CA THR A 105 17.41 -23.04 0.69
C THR A 105 16.23 -22.22 1.20
N ALA A 106 16.13 -22.08 2.53
CA ALA A 106 15.15 -21.17 3.14
C ALA A 106 15.33 -19.73 2.67
N LYS A 107 16.56 -19.30 2.41
CA LYS A 107 16.87 -17.98 1.87
C LYS A 107 16.25 -17.78 0.47
N ASP A 108 16.36 -18.79 -0.39
CA ASP A 108 15.78 -18.71 -1.75
C ASP A 108 14.25 -18.53 -1.69
N VAL A 109 13.60 -19.23 -0.76
CA VAL A 109 12.16 -19.08 -0.50
C VAL A 109 11.83 -17.63 -0.14
N ARG A 110 12.57 -17.04 0.81
CA ARG A 110 12.33 -15.65 1.26
C ARG A 110 12.60 -14.64 0.15
N ILE A 111 13.61 -14.90 -0.69
CA ILE A 111 13.85 -14.09 -1.89
C ILE A 111 12.63 -14.16 -2.83
N GLY A 112 12.11 -15.35 -3.11
CA GLY A 112 10.96 -15.51 -3.99
C GLY A 112 9.70 -14.83 -3.46
N GLU A 113 9.41 -14.94 -2.16
CA GLU A 113 8.29 -14.23 -1.52
C GLU A 113 8.46 -12.72 -1.61
N PHE A 114 9.68 -12.22 -1.38
CA PHE A 114 9.98 -10.80 -1.45
C PHE A 114 9.86 -10.24 -2.88
N GLU A 115 10.39 -10.94 -3.87
CA GLU A 115 10.32 -10.55 -5.29
C GLU A 115 8.86 -10.51 -5.78
N ASP A 116 8.05 -11.49 -5.40
CA ASP A 116 6.63 -11.50 -5.68
C ASP A 116 5.91 -10.30 -5.05
N GLY A 117 6.24 -9.99 -3.79
CA GLY A 117 5.72 -8.83 -3.09
C GLY A 117 6.12 -7.51 -3.75
N GLN A 118 7.36 -7.42 -4.23
CA GLN A 118 7.84 -6.25 -4.95
C GLN A 118 7.16 -6.10 -6.32
N GLU A 119 7.00 -7.19 -7.08
CA GLU A 119 6.29 -7.18 -8.37
C GLU A 119 4.82 -6.77 -8.20
N ALA A 120 4.15 -7.26 -7.14
CA ALA A 120 2.78 -6.92 -6.83
C ALA A 120 2.61 -5.55 -6.13
N HIS A 121 3.71 -4.82 -5.89
CA HIS A 121 3.72 -3.53 -5.19
C HIS A 121 2.99 -3.58 -3.85
N VAL A 122 3.20 -4.64 -3.06
CA VAL A 122 2.44 -4.86 -1.83
C VAL A 122 2.58 -3.72 -0.83
N ASN A 123 1.46 -3.38 -0.21
CA ASN A 123 1.39 -2.39 0.86
C ASN A 123 1.81 -2.96 2.21
N MET A 124 1.67 -4.27 2.39
CA MET A 124 1.97 -4.97 3.63
C MET A 124 2.51 -6.37 3.33
N MET A 125 3.55 -6.76 4.06
CA MET A 125 4.03 -8.15 4.13
C MET A 125 3.70 -8.72 5.50
N ASP A 126 3.00 -9.85 5.52
CA ASP A 126 2.72 -10.61 6.73
C ASP A 126 3.77 -11.73 6.87
N PHE A 127 4.60 -11.63 7.90
CA PHE A 127 5.63 -12.63 8.19
C PHE A 127 5.06 -13.85 8.93
N ARG A 128 3.74 -13.86 9.17
CA ARG A 128 3.00 -14.89 9.89
C ARG A 128 3.51 -15.09 11.34
N VAL A 129 3.75 -16.33 11.78
CA VAL A 129 4.02 -16.66 13.19
C VAL A 129 5.08 -17.72 13.33
N GLY A 130 5.78 -17.69 14.46
CA GLY A 130 6.73 -18.75 14.85
C GLY A 130 7.91 -18.89 13.88
N ASP A 131 8.14 -20.11 13.41
CA ASP A 131 9.28 -20.46 12.54
C ASP A 131 9.31 -19.68 11.23
N GLU A 132 8.14 -19.28 10.71
CA GLU A 132 8.03 -18.49 9.49
C GLU A 132 8.61 -17.10 9.70
N THR A 133 8.17 -16.41 10.76
CA THR A 133 8.71 -15.11 11.14
C THR A 133 10.20 -15.22 11.44
N MET A 134 10.61 -16.22 12.22
CA MET A 134 12.02 -16.42 12.56
C MET A 134 12.90 -16.68 11.35
N SER A 135 12.39 -17.35 10.32
CA SER A 135 13.12 -17.58 9.07
C SER A 135 13.42 -16.27 8.33
N TRP A 136 12.52 -15.29 8.33
CA TRP A 136 12.81 -13.97 7.75
C TRP A 136 14.01 -13.30 8.42
N PHE A 137 14.08 -13.35 9.76
CA PHE A 137 15.16 -12.73 10.52
C PHE A 137 16.47 -13.54 10.50
N ARG A 138 16.40 -14.86 10.46
CA ARG A 138 17.59 -15.73 10.44
C ARG A 138 18.20 -15.86 9.04
N ASP A 139 17.35 -16.07 8.03
CA ASP A 139 17.80 -16.52 6.71
C ASP A 139 17.86 -15.38 5.70
N ALA A 140 17.09 -14.28 5.91
CA ALA A 140 16.90 -13.22 4.93
C ALA A 140 16.71 -11.81 5.54
N TYR A 141 17.34 -11.53 6.66
CA TYR A 141 17.21 -10.24 7.37
C TYR A 141 17.41 -8.99 6.48
N PRO A 142 18.38 -8.97 5.53
CA PRO A 142 18.51 -7.83 4.61
C PRO A 142 17.25 -7.54 3.78
N LEU A 143 16.39 -8.52 3.51
CA LEU A 143 15.10 -8.29 2.83
C LEU A 143 14.08 -7.63 3.76
N VAL A 144 14.13 -7.91 5.06
CA VAL A 144 13.31 -7.20 6.07
C VAL A 144 13.69 -5.73 6.10
N GLU A 145 14.99 -5.41 6.14
CA GLU A 145 15.49 -4.03 6.09
C GLU A 145 15.08 -3.33 4.79
N ARG A 146 15.19 -4.03 3.66
CA ARG A 146 14.72 -3.49 2.37
C ARG A 146 13.22 -3.22 2.39
N PHE A 147 12.41 -4.09 2.96
CA PHE A 147 10.97 -3.82 3.05
C PHE A 147 10.66 -2.62 3.94
N ILE A 148 11.39 -2.45 5.05
CA ILE A 148 11.27 -1.27 5.93
C ILE A 148 11.57 0.02 5.16
N SER A 149 12.57 0.03 4.28
CA SER A 149 12.99 1.21 3.53
C SER A 149 12.24 1.42 2.20
N GLU A 150 11.85 0.35 1.52
CA GLU A 150 11.32 0.38 0.16
C GLU A 150 9.88 -0.13 0.04
N GLY A 151 9.39 -0.90 1.00
CA GLY A 151 8.06 -1.52 0.96
C GLY A 151 6.93 -0.56 1.33
N GLY A 152 5.70 -0.89 0.94
CA GLY A 152 4.55 -0.06 1.19
C GLY A 152 4.70 1.36 0.63
N TYR A 153 4.38 2.37 1.43
CA TYR A 153 4.59 3.77 1.04
C TYR A 153 5.41 4.53 2.08
N ARG A 154 6.25 5.47 1.59
CA ARG A 154 7.13 6.35 2.38
C ARG A 154 7.06 7.74 1.78
N LEU A 155 6.03 8.50 2.18
CA LEU A 155 5.74 9.82 1.64
C LEU A 155 6.63 10.87 2.28
N TYR A 156 7.17 11.79 1.47
CA TYR A 156 7.95 12.91 1.97
C TYR A 156 7.82 14.12 1.06
N PRO A 157 7.91 15.35 1.65
CA PRO A 157 8.05 16.57 0.85
C PRO A 157 9.48 16.66 0.33
N ASP A 158 9.66 16.77 -0.97
CA ASP A 158 10.98 16.99 -1.56
C ASP A 158 11.25 18.46 -1.89
N SER A 159 10.21 19.29 -1.87
CA SER A 159 10.33 20.75 -2.02
C SER A 159 9.13 21.45 -1.40
N ILE A 160 9.40 22.48 -0.59
CA ILE A 160 8.40 23.39 -0.05
C ILE A 160 8.91 24.82 -0.22
N VAL A 161 8.14 25.66 -0.89
CA VAL A 161 8.44 27.08 -1.10
C VAL A 161 7.36 27.90 -0.41
N VAL A 162 7.79 28.72 0.57
CA VAL A 162 6.93 29.63 1.32
C VAL A 162 7.54 31.04 1.33
N PRO A 163 6.74 32.12 1.41
CA PRO A 163 7.25 33.46 1.59
C PRO A 163 7.95 33.63 2.95
N LYS A 164 9.07 34.36 3.00
CA LYS A 164 9.77 34.66 4.25
C LYS A 164 8.98 35.62 5.15
N GLU A 165 8.25 36.56 4.54
CA GLU A 165 7.46 37.58 5.24
C GLU A 165 6.02 37.57 4.71
N MET A 166 5.05 37.72 5.63
CA MET A 166 3.64 37.66 5.32
C MET A 166 2.87 38.67 6.17
N LYS A 167 1.79 39.22 5.60
CA LYS A 167 0.86 40.09 6.35
C LYS A 167 -0.30 39.27 6.91
N SER A 168 -0.62 39.51 8.19
CA SER A 168 -1.89 38.96 8.76
C SER A 168 -3.08 39.37 7.91
N GLY A 169 -3.99 38.44 7.69
CA GLY A 169 -5.17 38.63 6.83
C GLY A 169 -4.93 38.49 5.32
N SER A 170 -3.67 38.43 4.85
CA SER A 170 -3.37 38.22 3.43
C SER A 170 -3.52 36.74 3.02
N ARG A 171 -3.66 36.50 1.73
CA ARG A 171 -3.42 35.19 1.15
C ARG A 171 -1.94 35.02 0.88
N ILE A 172 -1.43 33.83 1.17
CA ILE A 172 -0.05 33.47 0.83
C ILE A 172 -0.06 32.33 -0.19
N LYS A 173 1.02 32.25 -0.95
CA LYS A 173 1.22 31.15 -1.89
C LYS A 173 2.27 30.20 -1.30
N ILE A 174 1.88 28.95 -1.11
CA ILE A 174 2.73 27.81 -0.75
C ILE A 174 2.80 26.90 -1.96
N VAL A 175 4.00 26.62 -2.47
CA VAL A 175 4.20 25.59 -3.49
C VAL A 175 4.88 24.44 -2.83
N HIS A 176 4.31 23.24 -2.93
CA HIS A 176 4.88 22.05 -2.32
C HIS A 176 4.85 20.87 -3.27
N ARG A 177 5.87 20.03 -3.20
CA ARG A 177 6.04 18.85 -4.02
C ARG A 177 6.32 17.65 -3.13
N TRP A 178 5.66 16.54 -3.44
CA TRP A 178 5.69 15.31 -2.68
C TRP A 178 6.15 14.15 -3.52
N ASN A 179 6.85 13.22 -2.88
CA ASN A 179 7.34 12.01 -3.50
C ASN A 179 7.08 10.82 -2.57
N ASN A 180 7.31 9.61 -3.10
CA ASN A 180 7.17 8.34 -2.40
C ASN A 180 8.42 7.50 -2.63
N LEU A 181 9.07 7.03 -1.57
CA LEU A 181 10.21 6.11 -1.65
C LEU A 181 9.75 4.65 -1.72
N GLY A 182 8.55 4.36 -1.22
CA GLY A 182 8.00 3.01 -1.22
C GLY A 182 7.47 2.59 -2.59
N TRP A 183 7.50 1.28 -2.86
CA TRP A 183 6.96 0.73 -4.11
C TRP A 183 5.43 0.62 -4.14
N GLY A 184 4.77 0.66 -2.98
CA GLY A 184 3.31 0.74 -2.87
C GLY A 184 2.80 2.17 -2.89
N TYR A 185 1.52 2.37 -2.64
CA TYR A 185 0.89 3.67 -2.61
C TYR A 185 0.08 3.90 -1.32
N CYS A 186 -0.18 5.15 -0.97
CA CYS A 186 -1.01 5.49 0.18
C CYS A 186 -2.49 5.38 -0.19
N PRO A 187 -3.25 4.41 0.33
CA PRO A 187 -4.58 4.07 -0.18
C PRO A 187 -5.69 4.99 0.34
N THR A 188 -5.52 6.30 0.27
CA THR A 188 -6.54 7.29 0.70
C THR A 188 -7.80 7.24 -0.16
N ASN A 189 -7.73 6.62 -1.33
CA ASN A 189 -8.82 6.46 -2.29
C ASN A 189 -9.80 5.33 -1.97
N ILE A 190 -9.54 4.50 -0.95
CA ILE A 190 -10.52 3.48 -0.55
C ILE A 190 -11.74 4.10 0.11
N PRO A 191 -12.94 3.52 -0.03
CA PRO A 191 -14.19 4.11 0.44
C PRO A 191 -14.20 4.46 1.94
N GLN A 192 -13.59 3.62 2.78
CA GLN A 192 -13.55 3.81 4.23
C GLN A 192 -12.71 5.01 4.65
N TRP A 193 -11.74 5.41 3.83
CA TRP A 193 -10.91 6.59 4.06
C TRP A 193 -11.35 7.79 3.26
N ASN A 194 -11.92 7.59 2.08
CA ASN A 194 -12.55 8.59 1.22
C ASN A 194 -11.81 9.93 1.19
N GLN A 195 -10.50 9.89 0.94
CA GLN A 195 -9.63 11.07 0.85
C GLN A 195 -9.58 11.94 2.12
N LYS A 196 -9.89 11.39 3.30
CA LYS A 196 -9.93 12.16 4.56
C LYS A 196 -8.56 12.63 5.06
N TYR A 197 -7.49 12.00 4.62
CA TYR A 197 -6.12 12.40 4.98
C TYR A 197 -5.59 13.40 3.97
N LYS A 198 -5.16 14.57 4.47
CA LYS A 198 -4.72 15.71 3.67
C LYS A 198 -3.43 16.28 4.24
N VAL A 199 -2.71 17.07 3.46
CA VAL A 199 -1.57 17.82 3.95
C VAL A 199 -2.05 19.01 4.78
N ALA A 200 -1.44 19.19 5.94
CA ALA A 200 -1.63 20.36 6.77
C ALA A 200 -0.34 21.14 6.90
N PHE A 201 -0.43 22.47 6.79
CA PHE A 201 0.63 23.38 7.12
C PHE A 201 0.35 24.02 8.48
N ALA A 202 1.30 24.00 9.38
CA ALA A 202 1.16 24.56 10.72
C ALA A 202 2.15 25.71 10.90
N LEU A 203 1.76 26.75 11.62
CA LEU A 203 2.67 27.76 12.17
C LEU A 203 2.96 27.39 13.61
N LEU A 204 4.23 27.25 13.94
CA LEU A 204 4.70 26.94 15.29
C LEU A 204 5.25 28.21 15.95
N ASN A 205 4.95 28.39 17.24
CA ASN A 205 5.57 29.44 18.06
C ASN A 205 7.00 29.02 18.46
N GLN A 206 7.68 29.89 19.24
CA GLN A 206 9.05 29.65 19.71
C GLN A 206 9.17 28.40 20.61
N ASP A 207 8.07 27.94 21.22
CA ASP A 207 8.01 26.75 22.06
C ASP A 207 7.64 25.49 21.25
N ASN A 208 7.66 25.56 19.90
CA ASN A 208 7.27 24.52 18.97
C ASN A 208 5.79 24.06 19.12
N GLN A 209 4.93 24.92 19.64
CA GLN A 209 3.50 24.64 19.73
C GLN A 209 2.78 25.09 18.47
N VAL A 210 1.88 24.27 17.95
CA VAL A 210 1.01 24.64 16.83
C VAL A 210 0.05 25.73 17.28
N VAL A 211 0.15 26.92 16.70
CA VAL A 211 -0.73 28.06 16.98
C VAL A 211 -1.76 28.31 15.88
N TYR A 212 -1.43 27.93 14.64
CA TYR A 212 -2.34 27.98 13.49
C TYR A 212 -2.08 26.77 12.61
N SER A 213 -3.13 26.26 11.98
CA SER A 213 -3.03 25.18 10.99
C SER A 213 -3.94 25.45 9.80
N TYR A 214 -3.50 25.05 8.62
CA TYR A 214 -4.20 25.22 7.36
C TYR A 214 -4.16 23.92 6.60
N LEU A 215 -5.33 23.38 6.25
CA LEU A 215 -5.47 22.11 5.56
C LEU A 215 -5.56 22.35 4.04
N ASP A 216 -4.65 21.73 3.28
CA ASP A 216 -4.77 21.71 1.82
C ASP A 216 -5.67 20.56 1.37
N ASN A 217 -6.93 20.87 1.12
CA ASN A 217 -7.94 19.92 0.69
C ASN A 217 -7.74 19.38 -0.73
N ASN A 218 -6.86 20.01 -1.53
CA ASN A 218 -6.60 19.57 -2.91
C ASN A 218 -5.62 18.41 -3.00
N THR A 219 -4.93 18.08 -1.88
CA THR A 219 -3.97 16.99 -1.88
C THR A 219 -4.66 15.63 -1.98
N ASP A 220 -4.10 14.76 -2.82
CA ASP A 220 -4.47 13.35 -2.95
C ASP A 220 -3.23 12.49 -2.80
N LEU A 221 -3.10 11.82 -1.65
CA LEU A 221 -1.93 11.01 -1.33
C LEU A 221 -1.89 9.69 -2.13
N SER A 222 -3.03 9.28 -2.68
CA SER A 222 -3.10 8.03 -3.46
C SER A 222 -2.42 8.10 -4.83
N VAL A 223 -2.13 9.31 -5.32
CA VAL A 223 -1.43 9.53 -6.58
C VAL A 223 0.09 9.79 -6.41
N TRP A 224 0.59 9.78 -5.16
CA TRP A 224 2.03 9.96 -4.92
C TRP A 224 2.78 8.64 -5.07
N ILE A 225 3.24 8.41 -6.29
CA ILE A 225 3.86 7.16 -6.71
C ILE A 225 5.38 7.35 -6.86
N LYS A 226 6.14 6.35 -6.48
CA LYS A 226 7.61 6.33 -6.60
C LYS A 226 8.06 6.70 -8.02
N GLY A 227 8.94 7.69 -8.14
CA GLY A 227 9.43 8.18 -9.43
C GLY A 227 8.53 9.20 -10.14
N TYR A 228 7.36 9.51 -9.57
CA TYR A 228 6.39 10.45 -10.15
C TYR A 228 5.99 11.52 -9.11
N PRO A 229 6.89 12.50 -8.83
CA PRO A 229 6.60 13.54 -7.85
C PRO A 229 5.39 14.39 -8.24
N THR A 230 4.55 14.71 -7.27
CA THR A 230 3.32 15.49 -7.46
C THR A 230 3.44 16.84 -6.78
N SER A 231 3.15 17.91 -7.54
CA SER A 231 3.22 19.30 -7.05
C SER A 231 1.83 19.88 -6.84
N TYR A 232 1.73 20.74 -5.81
CA TYR A 232 0.52 21.47 -5.47
C TYR A 232 0.84 22.95 -5.25
N GLU A 233 -0.16 23.78 -5.49
CA GLU A 233 -0.19 25.18 -5.09
C GLU A 233 -1.31 25.39 -4.09
N PHE A 234 -0.98 25.84 -2.90
CA PHE A 234 -1.91 26.10 -1.82
C PHE A 234 -1.91 27.57 -1.43
N THR A 235 -3.08 28.20 -1.35
CA THR A 235 -3.22 29.64 -1.11
C THR A 235 -4.11 29.91 0.11
N PRO A 236 -3.68 29.56 1.34
CA PRO A 236 -4.43 29.84 2.56
C PRO A 236 -4.49 31.35 2.86
N LYS A 237 -5.57 31.79 3.52
CA LYS A 237 -5.69 33.12 4.07
C LYS A 237 -5.30 33.12 5.54
N LEU A 238 -4.34 33.95 5.91
CA LEU A 238 -3.78 34.03 7.28
C LEU A 238 -4.70 34.82 8.22
N HIS A 239 -5.85 34.23 8.55
CA HIS A 239 -6.78 34.88 9.48
C HIS A 239 -6.28 34.82 10.91
N GLY A 240 -6.31 35.98 11.59
CA GLY A 240 -6.05 36.07 13.04
C GLY A 240 -4.61 35.80 13.46
N VAL A 241 -3.68 35.62 12.51
CA VAL A 241 -2.26 35.42 12.84
C VAL A 241 -1.68 36.70 13.43
N LYS A 242 -1.20 36.63 14.66
CA LYS A 242 -0.55 37.76 15.37
C LYS A 242 0.82 38.03 14.75
N LYS A 243 1.32 39.26 14.95
CA LYS A 243 2.71 39.62 14.57
C LYS A 243 3.68 38.76 15.39
N GLY A 244 4.65 38.13 14.75
CA GLY A 244 5.66 37.29 15.39
C GLY A 244 6.49 36.51 14.36
N THR A 245 7.43 35.75 14.87
CA THR A 245 8.23 34.80 14.09
C THR A 245 7.66 33.38 14.34
N TYR A 246 7.47 32.66 13.28
CA TYR A 246 6.91 31.31 13.29
C TYR A 246 7.81 30.38 12.46
N THR A 247 7.84 29.12 12.85
CA THR A 247 8.40 28.00 12.05
C THR A 247 7.30 27.23 11.39
#